data_cc2cfb5bed579300b1df92dfead93e88
#
_entry.id   cc2cfb5bed579300b1df92dfead93e88
#
_cell.length_a   1.000
_cell.length_b   1.000
_cell.length_c   1.000
_cell.angle_alpha   90.00
_cell.angle_beta   90.00
_cell.angle_gamma   90.00
#
_symmetry.space_group_name_H-M   'P 1'
#
loop_
_entity.id
_entity.type
_entity.pdbx_description
1 polymer ?
#
loop_
_entity_poly.entity_id
_entity_poly.type
_entity_poly.pdbx_seq_one_letter_code
_entity_poly.pdbx_strand_id
1 'polypeptide(L)'
;MLERRELMTEIAKLQKKLQEAGDATLPLSKGKGQTAACTFVLLGDKAEGWKNDSLTALLLLAGTGHFRAGQKKWQVKPGDWFLLAAGQDCKASLKEGLLVQLVLPEAFSVKDLKKELMLGEAEEVGTHGRVAVDGPAGAAFLAALNEYQTSDSVSSVLLKSQLLTALALALRALNEVGSLSEREIRRYISENYVSTSVKDAAAYYQLSPNYFSDLVKKKTGQSFIELVDEQKMEAAVRLLARPDLSIKQIIGLVGYRGKSFFYEKFGKYYGMSPAAKRKELFRQQGINL
;
A
#
# COMPACT_ATOMS: atom_id res chain seq x y z
N MET A 1 -9.05 20.48 -4.56
CA MET A 1 -8.00 19.49 -4.87
C MET A 1 -6.89 20.27 -5.55
N LEU A 2 -5.68 20.29 -4.98
CA LEU A 2 -4.51 20.84 -5.67
C LEU A 2 -4.32 20.04 -6.97
N GLU A 3 -4.18 20.72 -8.09
CA GLU A 3 -3.83 20.03 -9.33
C GLU A 3 -2.46 19.38 -9.16
N ARG A 4 -2.26 18.20 -9.75
CA ARG A 4 -0.98 17.45 -9.67
C ARG A 4 0.24 18.32 -9.98
N ARG A 5 0.08 19.31 -10.84
CA ARG A 5 1.12 20.29 -11.22
C ARG A 5 1.48 21.22 -10.06
N GLU A 6 0.51 21.69 -9.30
CA GLU A 6 0.74 22.55 -8.12
C GLU A 6 1.46 21.78 -7.02
N LEU A 7 1.03 20.55 -6.77
CA LEU A 7 1.69 19.63 -5.82
C LEU A 7 3.16 19.41 -6.16
N MET A 8 3.47 19.10 -7.41
CA MET A 8 4.87 18.90 -7.85
C MET A 8 5.69 20.18 -7.71
N THR A 9 5.08 21.34 -7.90
CA THR A 9 5.72 22.64 -7.68
C THR A 9 6.06 22.87 -6.21
N GLU A 10 5.14 22.54 -5.29
CA GLU A 10 5.40 22.66 -3.83
C GLU A 10 6.47 21.67 -3.38
N ILE A 11 6.45 20.43 -3.83
CA ILE A 11 7.52 19.45 -3.55
C ILE A 11 8.88 19.97 -4.01
N ALA A 12 8.97 20.51 -5.22
CA ALA A 12 10.21 21.09 -5.75
C ALA A 12 10.72 22.28 -4.92
N LYS A 13 9.82 23.17 -4.44
CA LYS A 13 10.17 24.26 -3.52
C LYS A 13 10.74 23.74 -2.19
N LEU A 14 10.14 22.70 -1.63
CA LEU A 14 10.61 22.10 -0.38
C LEU A 14 11.97 21.43 -0.56
N GLN A 15 12.19 20.72 -1.67
CA GLN A 15 13.51 20.16 -2.00
C GLN A 15 14.59 21.23 -2.15
N LYS A 16 14.25 22.33 -2.82
CA LYS A 16 15.18 23.47 -2.98
C LYS A 16 15.53 24.08 -1.62
N LYS A 17 14.56 24.31 -0.74
CA LYS A 17 14.82 24.80 0.64
C LYS A 17 15.79 23.89 1.40
N LEU A 18 15.61 22.58 1.28
CA LEU A 18 16.48 21.61 1.94
C LEU A 18 17.90 21.64 1.38
N GLN A 19 18.05 21.76 0.06
CA GLN A 19 19.37 21.90 -0.60
C GLN A 19 20.08 23.19 -0.22
N GLU A 20 19.37 24.31 -0.16
CA GLU A 20 19.91 25.61 0.24
C GLU A 20 20.36 25.64 1.71
N ALA A 21 19.72 24.87 2.58
CA ALA A 21 20.11 24.72 3.97
C ALA A 21 21.43 23.97 4.17
N GLY A 22 21.86 23.16 3.20
CA GLY A 22 23.08 22.39 3.24
C GLY A 22 23.08 21.21 4.22
N ASP A 23 21.98 21.00 4.94
CA ASP A 23 21.80 19.96 5.94
C ASP A 23 20.93 18.81 5.42
N ALA A 24 21.11 17.63 6.00
CA ALA A 24 20.24 16.49 5.72
C ALA A 24 18.82 16.66 6.33
N THR A 25 18.66 17.60 7.25
CA THR A 25 17.41 17.93 7.93
C THR A 25 17.21 19.44 8.01
N LEU A 26 15.98 19.88 7.77
CA LEU A 26 15.58 21.29 7.89
C LEU A 26 14.30 21.39 8.71
N PRO A 27 14.34 21.92 9.94
CA PRO A 27 13.13 22.26 10.67
C PRO A 27 12.40 23.40 9.98
N LEU A 28 11.10 23.21 9.72
CA LEU A 28 10.24 24.26 9.19
C LEU A 28 9.80 25.13 10.36
N SER A 29 10.47 26.27 10.57
CA SER A 29 10.20 27.17 11.69
C SER A 29 8.91 27.96 11.51
N LYS A 30 8.22 28.21 12.63
CA LYS A 30 7.13 29.19 12.72
C LYS A 30 7.63 30.61 12.83
N GLY A 31 6.75 31.56 12.52
CA GLY A 31 6.96 32.98 12.82
C GLY A 31 7.10 33.20 14.33
N LYS A 32 7.75 34.32 14.69
CA LYS A 32 8.01 34.73 16.09
C LYS A 32 6.71 34.80 16.91
N GLY A 33 6.64 34.07 18.02
CA GLY A 33 5.60 34.24 19.05
C GLY A 33 4.53 33.17 19.13
N GLN A 34 4.57 32.11 18.36
CA GLN A 34 3.58 31.04 18.45
C GLN A 34 4.14 29.74 19.04
N THR A 35 3.44 29.20 20.04
CA THR A 35 3.70 27.86 20.57
C THR A 35 3.29 26.82 19.52
N ALA A 36 4.23 26.04 19.04
CA ALA A 36 3.95 25.02 18.03
C ALA A 36 3.08 23.91 18.65
N ALA A 37 1.91 23.67 18.07
CA ALA A 37 1.16 22.46 18.36
C ALA A 37 1.85 21.19 17.84
N CYS A 38 2.77 21.35 16.88
CA CYS A 38 3.56 20.27 16.27
C CYS A 38 4.77 20.87 15.58
N THR A 39 5.75 20.02 15.19
CA THR A 39 6.94 20.43 14.46
C THR A 39 7.03 19.65 13.15
N PHE A 40 7.24 20.37 12.05
CA PHE A 40 7.56 19.78 10.76
C PHE A 40 9.07 19.84 10.49
N VAL A 41 9.63 18.75 10.00
CA VAL A 41 11.03 18.65 9.61
C VAL A 41 11.10 18.04 8.21
N LEU A 42 11.91 18.63 7.35
CA LEU A 42 12.29 18.04 6.06
C LEU A 42 13.53 17.18 6.27
N LEU A 43 13.52 15.97 5.69
CA LEU A 43 14.63 15.03 5.73
C LEU A 43 15.04 14.73 4.28
N GLY A 44 16.33 14.89 3.97
CA GLY A 44 16.89 14.64 2.65
C GLY A 44 17.59 13.29 2.54
N ASP A 45 18.40 13.14 1.48
CA ASP A 45 19.01 11.86 1.05
C ASP A 45 19.90 11.19 2.08
N LYS A 46 20.60 11.98 2.89
CA LYS A 46 21.56 11.49 3.89
C LYS A 46 21.09 11.73 5.31
N ALA A 47 19.78 11.65 5.53
CA ALA A 47 19.25 11.76 6.89
C ALA A 47 19.89 10.68 7.78
N GLU A 48 20.64 11.12 8.79
CA GLU A 48 21.19 10.25 9.81
C GLU A 48 20.06 9.60 10.62
N GLY A 49 20.40 8.54 11.36
CA GLY A 49 19.44 7.94 12.28
C GLY A 49 19.06 8.93 13.39
N TRP A 50 17.78 8.92 13.78
CA TRP A 50 17.25 9.73 14.86
C TRP A 50 16.38 8.87 15.78
N LYS A 51 16.15 9.37 16.98
CA LYS A 51 15.18 8.78 17.93
C LYS A 51 13.98 9.69 18.03
N ASN A 52 12.79 9.12 17.96
CA ASN A 52 11.56 9.87 18.14
C ASN A 52 11.34 10.14 19.62
N ASP A 53 11.22 11.41 20.00
CA ASP A 53 10.89 11.80 21.37
C ASP A 53 9.39 11.81 21.62
N SER A 54 8.59 11.89 20.56
CA SER A 54 7.12 11.94 20.61
C SER A 54 6.50 11.11 19.49
N LEU A 55 5.17 10.99 19.51
CA LEU A 55 4.41 10.45 18.38
C LEU A 55 4.73 11.23 17.11
N THR A 56 5.13 10.53 16.07
CA THR A 56 5.63 11.14 14.83
C THR A 56 4.94 10.53 13.62
N ALA A 57 4.43 11.37 12.75
CA ALA A 57 3.98 10.97 11.42
C ALA A 57 5.03 11.34 10.36
N LEU A 58 5.33 10.41 9.47
CA LEU A 58 6.21 10.63 8.32
C LEU A 58 5.43 10.45 7.02
N LEU A 59 5.72 11.26 6.02
CA LEU A 59 5.23 11.10 4.65
C LEU A 59 6.39 11.28 3.66
N LEU A 60 6.64 10.29 2.82
CA LEU A 60 7.60 10.41 1.72
C LEU A 60 6.93 11.10 0.52
N LEU A 61 7.37 12.31 0.22
CA LEU A 61 6.84 13.12 -0.89
C LEU A 61 7.57 12.85 -2.21
N ALA A 62 8.88 12.60 -2.16
CA ALA A 62 9.69 12.36 -3.36
C ALA A 62 10.82 11.37 -3.06
N GLY A 63 11.41 10.79 -4.12
CA GLY A 63 12.54 9.88 -4.05
C GLY A 63 12.17 8.45 -3.71
N THR A 64 13.20 7.60 -3.61
CA THR A 64 13.08 6.18 -3.26
C THR A 64 14.22 5.77 -2.37
N GLY A 65 14.08 4.69 -1.62
CA GLY A 65 15.18 4.19 -0.78
C GLY A 65 14.72 3.22 0.28
N HIS A 66 15.35 3.31 1.45
CA HIS A 66 15.03 2.46 2.59
C HIS A 66 14.72 3.31 3.82
N PHE A 67 13.74 2.87 4.56
CA PHE A 67 13.41 3.39 5.88
C PHE A 67 13.43 2.27 6.90
N ARG A 68 13.96 2.54 8.08
CA ARG A 68 13.99 1.62 9.22
C ARG A 68 13.42 2.30 10.46
N ALA A 69 12.55 1.59 11.18
CA ALA A 69 12.10 1.96 12.50
C ALA A 69 12.15 0.74 13.42
N GLY A 70 12.96 0.82 14.47
CA GLY A 70 13.29 -0.32 15.33
C GLY A 70 13.88 -1.48 14.52
N GLN A 71 13.27 -2.66 14.62
CA GLN A 71 13.67 -3.87 13.89
C GLN A 71 13.09 -3.96 12.46
N LYS A 72 12.08 -3.15 12.12
CA LYS A 72 11.40 -3.21 10.83
C LYS A 72 12.14 -2.36 9.79
N LYS A 73 12.26 -2.88 8.57
CA LYS A 73 12.86 -2.18 7.42
C LYS A 73 11.93 -2.26 6.23
N TRP A 74 11.76 -1.14 5.53
CA TRP A 74 10.94 -1.02 4.33
C TRP A 74 11.73 -0.44 3.18
N GLN A 75 11.45 -0.91 1.97
CA GLN A 75 11.79 -0.19 0.76
C GLN A 75 10.67 0.81 0.51
N VAL A 76 11.02 2.09 0.38
CA VAL A 76 10.06 3.18 0.36
C VAL A 76 10.06 3.94 -0.96
N LYS A 77 8.89 4.49 -1.31
CA LYS A 77 8.64 5.31 -2.50
C LYS A 77 7.59 6.39 -2.17
N PRO A 78 7.42 7.41 -3.03
CA PRO A 78 6.45 8.48 -2.77
C PRO A 78 5.07 7.97 -2.40
N GLY A 79 4.47 8.58 -1.37
CA GLY A 79 3.21 8.18 -0.77
C GLY A 79 3.32 7.21 0.40
N ASP A 80 4.49 6.62 0.66
CA ASP A 80 4.68 5.84 1.89
C ASP A 80 4.64 6.77 3.10
N TRP A 81 3.84 6.37 4.08
CA TRP A 81 3.70 7.09 5.33
C TRP A 81 3.84 6.13 6.53
N PHE A 82 4.23 6.69 7.65
CA PHE A 82 4.48 5.96 8.89
C PHE A 82 3.90 6.74 10.07
N LEU A 83 3.32 6.02 11.03
CA LEU A 83 2.99 6.55 12.33
C LEU A 83 3.87 5.83 13.37
N LEU A 84 4.76 6.56 14.02
CA LEU A 84 5.85 6.05 14.84
C LEU A 84 5.66 6.47 16.30
N ALA A 85 5.89 5.53 17.20
CA ALA A 85 5.84 5.79 18.63
C ALA A 85 7.05 6.63 19.10
N ALA A 86 6.89 7.28 20.27
CA ALA A 86 8.00 7.81 21.03
C ALA A 86 9.00 6.69 21.39
N GLY A 87 10.29 7.02 21.45
CA GLY A 87 11.36 6.10 21.81
C GLY A 87 11.84 5.20 20.65
N GLN A 88 11.25 5.23 19.47
CA GLN A 88 11.69 4.45 18.32
C GLN A 88 12.94 5.04 17.65
N ASP A 89 13.97 4.17 17.44
CA ASP A 89 15.13 4.51 16.63
C ASP A 89 14.76 4.40 15.14
N CYS A 90 14.98 5.47 14.40
CA CYS A 90 14.65 5.58 12.98
C CYS A 90 15.90 5.87 12.16
N LYS A 91 15.91 5.40 10.90
CA LYS A 91 16.93 5.73 9.91
C LYS A 91 16.32 5.76 8.51
N ALA A 92 16.56 6.84 7.77
CA ALA A 92 16.25 6.95 6.36
C ALA A 92 17.52 6.93 5.52
N SER A 93 17.47 6.27 4.37
CA SER A 93 18.51 6.31 3.33
C SER A 93 17.77 6.40 1.99
N LEU A 94 17.67 7.61 1.48
CA LEU A 94 16.88 7.96 0.31
C LEU A 94 17.79 8.39 -0.84
N LYS A 95 17.29 8.31 -2.06
CA LYS A 95 17.90 8.88 -3.26
C LYS A 95 16.92 9.91 -3.81
N GLU A 96 17.39 11.18 -3.95
CA GLU A 96 16.56 12.32 -4.34
C GLU A 96 15.30 12.44 -3.47
N GLY A 97 15.47 12.09 -2.19
CA GLY A 97 14.38 11.92 -1.25
C GLY A 97 13.92 13.22 -0.60
N LEU A 98 12.62 13.31 -0.38
CA LEU A 98 12.02 14.31 0.49
C LEU A 98 11.00 13.62 1.41
N LEU A 99 11.39 13.48 2.65
CA LEU A 99 10.54 12.97 3.71
C LEU A 99 10.11 14.15 4.59
N VAL A 100 8.83 14.29 4.83
CA VAL A 100 8.31 15.26 5.78
C VAL A 100 8.00 14.54 7.08
N GLN A 101 8.65 14.98 8.14
CA GLN A 101 8.41 14.50 9.50
C GLN A 101 7.54 15.53 10.24
N LEU A 102 6.44 15.04 10.76
CA LEU A 102 5.55 15.77 11.65
C LEU A 102 5.69 15.20 13.06
N VAL A 103 6.29 15.96 13.95
CA VAL A 103 6.36 15.63 15.38
C VAL A 103 5.11 16.17 16.06
N LEU A 104 4.29 15.28 16.59
CA LEU A 104 3.06 15.63 17.30
C LEU A 104 3.37 15.97 18.77
N PRO A 105 2.69 16.96 19.38
CA PRO A 105 2.92 17.30 20.77
C PRO A 105 2.46 16.18 21.71
N GLU A 106 2.96 16.18 22.94
CA GLU A 106 2.63 15.18 23.97
C GLU A 106 1.10 15.07 24.26
N ALA A 107 0.37 16.15 24.02
CA ALA A 107 -1.10 16.14 24.10
C ALA A 107 -1.77 15.20 23.07
N PHE A 108 -1.06 14.81 22.03
CA PHE A 108 -1.49 13.80 21.07
C PHE A 108 -1.04 12.41 21.55
N SER A 109 -1.74 11.82 22.49
CA SER A 109 -1.46 10.43 22.81
C SER A 109 -2.01 9.50 21.71
N VAL A 110 -1.33 8.37 21.49
CA VAL A 110 -1.84 7.30 20.61
C VAL A 110 -3.26 6.88 21.01
N LYS A 111 -3.53 6.86 22.31
CA LYS A 111 -4.84 6.48 22.86
C LYS A 111 -5.93 7.48 22.47
N ASP A 112 -5.64 8.78 22.53
CA ASP A 112 -6.60 9.82 22.14
C ASP A 112 -6.81 9.84 20.65
N LEU A 113 -5.74 9.66 19.85
CA LEU A 113 -5.83 9.54 18.40
C LEU A 113 -6.67 8.32 18.00
N LYS A 114 -6.46 7.16 18.62
CA LYS A 114 -7.27 5.96 18.41
C LYS A 114 -8.73 6.21 18.76
N LYS A 115 -9.01 6.86 19.86
CA LYS A 115 -10.36 7.18 20.31
C LYS A 115 -11.05 8.15 19.35
N GLU A 116 -10.39 9.25 18.96
CA GLU A 116 -10.94 10.25 18.03
C GLU A 116 -11.18 9.66 16.64
N LEU A 117 -10.31 8.76 16.17
CA LEU A 117 -10.41 8.12 14.86
C LEU A 117 -11.20 6.81 14.88
N MET A 118 -11.79 6.43 16.02
CA MET A 118 -12.56 5.18 16.20
C MET A 118 -11.78 3.91 15.78
N LEU A 119 -10.46 3.92 15.98
CA LEU A 119 -9.60 2.79 15.63
C LEU A 119 -9.72 1.68 16.69
N GLY A 120 -9.81 0.43 16.23
CA GLY A 120 -9.82 -0.74 17.10
C GLY A 120 -8.51 -0.96 17.85
N GLU A 121 -8.52 -1.81 18.89
CA GLU A 121 -7.35 -2.12 19.74
C GLU A 121 -6.19 -2.77 18.96
N ALA A 122 -6.47 -3.33 17.77
CA ALA A 122 -5.50 -4.09 16.97
C ALA A 122 -4.52 -3.23 16.15
N GLU A 123 -4.73 -1.90 16.06
CA GLU A 123 -3.84 -1.03 15.27
C GLU A 123 -2.71 -0.49 16.14
N GLU A 124 -1.58 -1.19 16.10
CA GLU A 124 -0.36 -0.80 16.81
C GLU A 124 0.27 0.47 16.22
N VAL A 125 0.80 1.32 17.09
CA VAL A 125 1.74 2.38 16.72
C VAL A 125 2.98 1.75 16.09
N GLY A 126 3.42 2.27 14.96
CA GLY A 126 4.40 1.63 14.08
C GLY A 126 3.77 1.14 12.78
N THR A 127 2.62 1.72 12.43
CA THR A 127 1.86 1.45 11.23
C THR A 127 2.57 2.06 10.01
N HIS A 128 2.68 1.29 8.95
CA HIS A 128 3.14 1.72 7.63
C HIS A 128 1.99 1.56 6.64
N GLY A 129 1.79 2.55 5.81
CA GLY A 129 0.85 2.49 4.72
C GLY A 129 1.31 3.27 3.51
N ARG A 130 0.49 3.28 2.48
CA ARG A 130 0.71 4.05 1.27
C ARG A 130 -0.56 4.77 0.87
N VAL A 131 -0.39 6.04 0.52
CA VAL A 131 -1.44 6.88 -0.05
C VAL A 131 -0.94 7.47 -1.37
N ALA A 132 -1.85 7.84 -2.25
CA ALA A 132 -1.49 8.68 -3.38
C ALA A 132 -1.10 10.07 -2.86
N VAL A 133 0.10 10.54 -3.18
CA VAL A 133 0.59 11.86 -2.72
C VAL A 133 -0.32 12.97 -3.28
N ASP A 134 -0.82 12.78 -4.49
CA ASP A 134 -1.81 13.64 -5.16
C ASP A 134 -3.28 13.30 -4.78
N GLY A 135 -3.48 12.37 -3.84
CA GLY A 135 -4.79 11.99 -3.31
C GLY A 135 -5.23 12.82 -2.10
N PRO A 136 -6.43 12.56 -1.56
CA PRO A 136 -7.02 13.35 -0.48
C PRO A 136 -6.15 13.39 0.80
N ALA A 137 -5.50 12.29 1.18
CA ALA A 137 -4.64 12.23 2.37
C ALA A 137 -3.36 13.07 2.19
N GLY A 138 -2.71 12.98 1.01
CA GLY A 138 -1.55 13.80 0.68
C GLY A 138 -1.90 15.28 0.61
N ALA A 139 -3.02 15.63 -0.01
CA ALA A 139 -3.51 17.01 -0.08
C ALA A 139 -3.77 17.59 1.32
N ALA A 140 -4.41 16.84 2.21
CA ALA A 140 -4.65 17.27 3.59
C ALA A 140 -3.35 17.44 4.38
N PHE A 141 -2.36 16.56 4.18
CA PHE A 141 -1.04 16.68 4.80
C PHE A 141 -0.28 17.93 4.33
N LEU A 142 -0.34 18.23 3.02
CA LEU A 142 0.27 19.45 2.46
C LEU A 142 -0.46 20.72 2.90
N ALA A 143 -1.79 20.67 3.03
CA ALA A 143 -2.55 21.78 3.59
C ALA A 143 -2.14 22.05 5.05
N ALA A 144 -1.92 21.00 5.85
CA ALA A 144 -1.40 21.13 7.20
C ALA A 144 0.02 21.77 7.22
N LEU A 145 0.88 21.38 6.29
CA LEU A 145 2.21 21.95 6.14
C LEU A 145 2.18 23.44 5.77
N ASN A 146 1.31 23.81 4.83
CA ASN A 146 1.11 25.21 4.43
C ASN A 146 0.56 26.05 5.60
N GLU A 147 -0.43 25.53 6.34
CA GLU A 147 -0.98 26.18 7.52
C GLU A 147 0.08 26.39 8.61
N TYR A 148 0.95 25.41 8.81
CA TYR A 148 2.08 25.52 9.73
C TYR A 148 3.04 26.67 9.34
N GLN A 149 3.26 26.89 8.04
CA GLN A 149 4.12 27.96 7.54
C GLN A 149 3.45 29.34 7.62
N THR A 150 2.13 29.42 7.43
CA THR A 150 1.37 30.69 7.44
C THR A 150 1.27 31.29 8.84
N SER A 151 0.91 30.49 9.83
CA SER A 151 1.02 30.75 11.26
C SER A 151 0.37 32.07 11.77
N ASP A 152 -0.96 32.14 11.72
CA ASP A 152 -1.76 33.20 12.34
C ASP A 152 -2.46 32.74 13.63
N SER A 153 -3.38 33.54 14.18
CA SER A 153 -4.09 33.26 15.44
C SER A 153 -5.01 32.03 15.39
N VAL A 154 -5.47 31.62 14.21
CA VAL A 154 -6.37 30.45 14.01
C VAL A 154 -5.63 29.23 13.50
N SER A 155 -4.37 29.39 13.09
CA SER A 155 -3.56 28.33 12.48
C SER A 155 -3.43 27.08 13.35
N SER A 156 -3.43 27.21 14.67
CA SER A 156 -3.33 26.03 15.56
C SER A 156 -4.55 25.12 15.47
N VAL A 157 -5.74 25.68 15.29
CA VAL A 157 -7.00 24.92 15.14
C VAL A 157 -7.08 24.31 13.75
N LEU A 158 -6.77 25.08 12.71
CA LEU A 158 -6.77 24.61 11.33
C LEU A 158 -5.74 23.51 11.13
N LEU A 159 -4.52 23.68 11.64
CA LEU A 159 -3.46 22.69 11.60
C LEU A 159 -3.89 21.38 12.24
N LYS A 160 -4.46 21.41 13.45
CA LYS A 160 -4.97 20.22 14.11
C LYS A 160 -6.03 19.53 13.26
N SER A 161 -6.99 20.28 12.74
CA SER A 161 -8.08 19.75 11.92
C SER A 161 -7.54 19.07 10.65
N GLN A 162 -6.61 19.72 9.94
CA GLN A 162 -6.03 19.17 8.70
C GLN A 162 -5.16 17.95 8.96
N LEU A 163 -4.42 17.91 10.07
CA LEU A 163 -3.64 16.74 10.46
C LEU A 163 -4.52 15.55 10.81
N LEU A 164 -5.57 15.77 11.58
CA LEU A 164 -6.55 14.71 11.89
C LEU A 164 -7.21 14.20 10.60
N THR A 165 -7.55 15.10 9.68
CA THR A 165 -8.09 14.72 8.36
C THR A 165 -7.08 13.90 7.56
N ALA A 166 -5.82 14.32 7.49
CA ALA A 166 -4.78 13.58 6.78
C ALA A 166 -4.57 12.18 7.35
N LEU A 167 -4.48 12.07 8.68
CA LEU A 167 -4.32 10.80 9.38
C LEU A 167 -5.56 9.91 9.21
N ALA A 168 -6.76 10.46 9.34
CA ALA A 168 -8.01 9.70 9.13
C ALA A 168 -8.11 9.15 7.71
N LEU A 169 -7.78 9.96 6.70
CA LEU A 169 -7.76 9.53 5.31
C LEU A 169 -6.67 8.50 5.03
N ALA A 170 -5.49 8.65 5.62
CA ALA A 170 -4.41 7.68 5.50
C ALA A 170 -4.79 6.34 6.16
N LEU A 171 -5.42 6.36 7.34
CA LEU A 171 -5.90 5.17 8.02
C LEU A 171 -7.10 4.53 7.29
N ARG A 172 -8.00 5.33 6.71
CA ARG A 172 -9.06 4.82 5.84
C ARG A 172 -8.47 4.07 4.65
N ALA A 173 -7.45 4.63 3.99
CA ALA A 173 -6.76 3.95 2.91
C ALA A 173 -6.10 2.63 3.36
N LEU A 174 -5.57 2.56 4.60
CA LEU A 174 -5.11 1.29 5.19
C LEU A 174 -6.26 0.32 5.42
N ASN A 175 -7.40 0.79 5.92
CA ASN A 175 -8.57 -0.04 6.18
C ASN A 175 -9.20 -0.52 4.88
N GLU A 176 -9.25 0.31 3.84
CA GLU A 176 -9.66 -0.11 2.49
C GLU A 176 -8.71 -1.18 1.95
N VAL A 177 -7.42 -1.06 2.20
CA VAL A 177 -6.40 -2.07 1.91
C VAL A 177 -6.51 -3.28 2.86
N GLY A 178 -6.76 -3.04 4.15
CA GLY A 178 -7.03 -4.09 5.15
C GLY A 178 -8.41 -4.73 5.00
N SER A 179 -9.35 -4.05 4.33
CA SER A 179 -10.69 -4.54 3.97
C SER A 179 -10.68 -5.37 2.70
N LEU A 180 -9.52 -5.56 2.03
CA LEU A 180 -9.44 -6.50 0.92
C LEU A 180 -9.92 -7.86 1.41
N SER A 181 -11.21 -8.11 1.14
CA SER A 181 -11.87 -9.32 1.56
C SER A 181 -11.44 -10.48 0.67
N GLU A 182 -11.54 -11.71 1.18
CA GLU A 182 -11.36 -12.91 0.35
C GLU A 182 -12.25 -12.87 -0.91
N ARG A 183 -13.48 -12.34 -0.79
CA ARG A 183 -14.42 -12.20 -1.90
C ARG A 183 -13.88 -11.27 -3.00
N GLU A 184 -13.24 -10.16 -2.64
CA GLU A 184 -12.65 -9.22 -3.61
C GLU A 184 -11.41 -9.80 -4.27
N ILE A 185 -10.56 -10.51 -3.52
CA ILE A 185 -9.41 -11.23 -4.06
C ILE A 185 -9.88 -12.26 -5.09
N ARG A 186 -10.86 -13.10 -4.73
CA ARG A 186 -11.42 -14.12 -5.63
C ARG A 186 -12.11 -13.51 -6.84
N ARG A 187 -12.80 -12.39 -6.69
CA ARG A 187 -13.41 -11.66 -7.81
C ARG A 187 -12.34 -11.17 -8.78
N TYR A 188 -11.31 -10.49 -8.29
CA TYR A 188 -10.20 -10.04 -9.13
C TYR A 188 -9.56 -11.22 -9.89
N ILE A 189 -9.31 -12.33 -9.20
CA ILE A 189 -8.74 -13.53 -9.81
C ILE A 189 -9.69 -14.07 -10.90
N SER A 190 -10.98 -14.16 -10.64
CA SER A 190 -11.97 -14.68 -11.62
C SER A 190 -12.02 -13.85 -12.91
N GLU A 191 -11.77 -12.55 -12.80
CA GLU A 191 -11.75 -11.61 -13.93
C GLU A 191 -10.40 -11.58 -14.67
N ASN A 192 -9.28 -11.92 -13.99
CA ASN A 192 -7.92 -11.68 -14.49
C ASN A 192 -7.02 -12.93 -14.54
N TYR A 193 -7.50 -14.12 -14.15
CA TYR A 193 -6.67 -15.34 -13.92
C TYR A 193 -5.81 -15.76 -15.12
N VAL A 194 -6.21 -15.43 -16.36
CA VAL A 194 -5.52 -15.88 -17.57
C VAL A 194 -4.08 -15.38 -17.63
N SER A 195 -3.85 -14.11 -17.25
CA SER A 195 -2.55 -13.43 -17.43
C SER A 195 -2.04 -12.66 -16.21
N THR A 196 -2.75 -12.69 -15.09
CA THR A 196 -2.37 -11.92 -13.89
C THR A 196 -1.16 -12.50 -13.18
N SER A 197 -0.40 -11.63 -12.53
CA SER A 197 0.69 -11.95 -11.61
C SER A 197 0.48 -11.29 -10.26
N VAL A 198 1.26 -11.71 -9.24
CA VAL A 198 1.31 -11.02 -7.93
C VAL A 198 1.60 -9.53 -8.10
N LYS A 199 2.50 -9.17 -9.04
CA LYS A 199 2.88 -7.78 -9.31
C LYS A 199 1.71 -6.97 -9.87
N ASP A 200 0.96 -7.55 -10.81
CA ASP A 200 -0.19 -6.89 -11.45
C ASP A 200 -1.34 -6.69 -10.45
N ALA A 201 -1.65 -7.74 -9.67
CA ALA A 201 -2.67 -7.67 -8.64
C ALA A 201 -2.30 -6.69 -7.52
N ALA A 202 -1.04 -6.71 -7.06
CA ALA A 202 -0.55 -5.75 -6.07
C ALA A 202 -0.64 -4.31 -6.59
N ALA A 203 -0.31 -4.07 -7.87
CA ALA A 203 -0.43 -2.75 -8.50
C ALA A 203 -1.89 -2.30 -8.59
N TYR A 204 -2.81 -3.21 -8.95
CA TYR A 204 -4.25 -2.94 -9.01
C TYR A 204 -4.79 -2.45 -7.65
N TYR A 205 -4.37 -3.10 -6.56
CA TYR A 205 -4.74 -2.70 -5.19
C TYR A 205 -3.81 -1.65 -4.59
N GLN A 206 -2.90 -1.06 -5.36
CA GLN A 206 -1.92 -0.05 -4.92
C GLN A 206 -1.04 -0.52 -3.76
N LEU A 207 -0.74 -1.82 -3.70
CA LEU A 207 0.07 -2.47 -2.68
C LEU A 207 1.46 -2.82 -3.19
N SER A 208 2.41 -3.02 -2.25
CA SER A 208 3.65 -3.70 -2.60
C SER A 208 3.40 -5.20 -2.81
N PRO A 209 4.11 -5.87 -3.74
CA PRO A 209 3.93 -7.30 -3.99
C PRO A 209 4.10 -8.18 -2.74
N ASN A 210 5.04 -7.84 -1.86
CA ASN A 210 5.27 -8.58 -0.62
C ASN A 210 4.08 -8.45 0.33
N TYR A 211 3.64 -7.20 0.58
CA TYR A 211 2.50 -6.95 1.46
C TYR A 211 1.20 -7.57 0.91
N PHE A 212 0.96 -7.47 -0.39
CA PHE A 212 -0.18 -8.11 -1.04
C PHE A 212 -0.15 -9.64 -0.86
N SER A 213 1.02 -10.28 -1.05
CA SER A 213 1.16 -11.73 -0.86
C SER A 213 0.85 -12.17 0.56
N ASP A 214 1.37 -11.45 1.56
CA ASP A 214 1.13 -11.72 2.98
C ASP A 214 -0.35 -11.51 3.33
N LEU A 215 -0.97 -10.45 2.82
CA LEU A 215 -2.37 -10.14 3.02
C LEU A 215 -3.28 -11.21 2.43
N VAL A 216 -3.03 -11.63 1.18
CA VAL A 216 -3.78 -12.71 0.52
C VAL A 216 -3.69 -13.99 1.35
N LYS A 217 -2.48 -14.40 1.75
CA LYS A 217 -2.29 -15.60 2.55
C LYS A 217 -2.99 -15.52 3.91
N LYS A 218 -2.96 -14.35 4.55
CA LYS A 218 -3.67 -14.11 5.83
C LYS A 218 -5.19 -14.20 5.68
N LYS A 219 -5.75 -13.70 4.56
CA LYS A 219 -7.20 -13.62 4.34
C LYS A 219 -7.81 -14.91 3.80
N THR A 220 -7.06 -15.66 2.98
CA THR A 220 -7.58 -16.84 2.25
C THR A 220 -6.97 -18.15 2.72
N GLY A 221 -5.89 -18.11 3.52
CA GLY A 221 -5.12 -19.30 3.88
C GLY A 221 -4.19 -19.82 2.76
N GLN A 222 -4.31 -19.29 1.53
CA GLN A 222 -3.58 -19.72 0.34
C GLN A 222 -2.72 -18.58 -0.23
N SER A 223 -1.69 -18.91 -1.00
CA SER A 223 -0.96 -17.90 -1.77
C SER A 223 -1.79 -17.43 -2.97
N PHE A 224 -1.52 -16.24 -3.46
CA PHE A 224 -2.18 -15.70 -4.67
C PHE A 224 -2.00 -16.64 -5.89
N ILE A 225 -0.81 -17.22 -6.03
CA ILE A 225 -0.51 -18.13 -7.14
C ILE A 225 -1.36 -19.40 -7.05
N GLU A 226 -1.54 -19.95 -5.84
CA GLU A 226 -2.41 -21.14 -5.64
C GLU A 226 -3.86 -20.82 -6.00
N LEU A 227 -4.38 -19.66 -5.60
CA LEU A 227 -5.74 -19.23 -5.95
C LEU A 227 -5.91 -19.02 -7.47
N VAL A 228 -4.92 -18.46 -8.15
CA VAL A 228 -4.93 -18.31 -9.61
C VAL A 228 -4.90 -19.67 -10.30
N ASP A 229 -4.07 -20.59 -9.83
CA ASP A 229 -3.99 -21.95 -10.36
C ASP A 229 -5.32 -22.71 -10.16
N GLU A 230 -5.94 -22.62 -8.99
CA GLU A 230 -7.27 -23.17 -8.70
C GLU A 230 -8.31 -22.66 -9.70
N GLN A 231 -8.39 -21.34 -9.90
CA GLN A 231 -9.31 -20.72 -10.85
C GLN A 231 -9.06 -21.16 -12.29
N LYS A 232 -7.79 -21.32 -12.71
CA LYS A 232 -7.43 -21.85 -14.03
C LYS A 232 -7.87 -23.30 -14.21
N MET A 233 -7.72 -24.12 -13.18
CA MET A 233 -8.13 -25.53 -13.21
C MET A 233 -9.65 -25.69 -13.27
N GLU A 234 -10.39 -24.90 -12.50
CA GLU A 234 -11.85 -24.87 -12.59
C GLU A 234 -12.34 -24.40 -13.97
N ALA A 235 -11.73 -23.33 -14.51
CA ALA A 235 -12.03 -22.86 -15.86
C ALA A 235 -11.74 -23.94 -16.92
N ALA A 236 -10.64 -24.66 -16.79
CA ALA A 236 -10.30 -25.77 -17.67
C ALA A 236 -11.38 -26.86 -17.65
N VAL A 237 -11.89 -27.25 -16.47
CA VAL A 237 -12.97 -28.26 -16.35
C VAL A 237 -14.24 -27.78 -17.05
N ARG A 238 -14.63 -26.50 -16.84
CA ARG A 238 -15.79 -25.92 -17.53
C ARG A 238 -15.62 -25.96 -19.07
N LEU A 239 -14.42 -25.66 -19.56
CA LEU A 239 -14.14 -25.70 -20.99
C LEU A 239 -14.00 -27.13 -21.55
N LEU A 240 -13.58 -28.12 -20.75
CA LEU A 240 -13.52 -29.51 -21.14
C LEU A 240 -14.91 -30.08 -21.45
N ALA A 241 -15.98 -29.57 -20.87
CA ALA A 241 -17.36 -29.94 -21.17
C ALA A 241 -17.83 -29.48 -22.58
N ARG A 242 -17.07 -28.61 -23.25
CA ARG A 242 -17.37 -28.10 -24.58
C ARG A 242 -16.79 -29.02 -25.69
N PRO A 243 -17.63 -29.62 -26.55
CA PRO A 243 -17.14 -30.53 -27.61
C PRO A 243 -16.37 -29.82 -28.74
N ASP A 244 -16.64 -28.56 -28.97
CA ASP A 244 -16.05 -27.73 -30.02
C ASP A 244 -14.60 -27.28 -29.73
N LEU A 245 -14.13 -27.43 -28.47
CA LEU A 245 -12.78 -27.01 -28.09
C LEU A 245 -11.82 -28.21 -27.98
N SER A 246 -10.69 -28.13 -28.64
CA SER A 246 -9.58 -29.07 -28.39
C SER A 246 -8.89 -28.79 -27.06
N ILE A 247 -8.28 -29.82 -26.45
CA ILE A 247 -7.51 -29.64 -25.21
C ILE A 247 -6.37 -28.62 -25.40
N LYS A 248 -5.76 -28.57 -26.57
CA LYS A 248 -4.71 -27.59 -26.92
C LYS A 248 -5.24 -26.16 -26.85
N GLN A 249 -6.43 -25.91 -27.36
CA GLN A 249 -7.08 -24.59 -27.27
C GLN A 249 -7.42 -24.24 -25.83
N ILE A 250 -7.94 -25.19 -25.06
CA ILE A 250 -8.27 -24.97 -23.63
C ILE A 250 -7.04 -24.57 -22.83
N ILE A 251 -5.90 -25.23 -23.05
CA ILE A 251 -4.62 -24.87 -22.41
C ILE A 251 -4.29 -23.39 -22.64
N GLY A 252 -4.41 -22.91 -23.87
CA GLY A 252 -4.20 -21.49 -24.21
C GLY A 252 -5.24 -20.56 -23.56
N LEU A 253 -6.52 -20.92 -23.62
CA LEU A 253 -7.62 -20.12 -23.07
C LEU A 253 -7.52 -19.93 -21.56
N VAL A 254 -6.99 -20.90 -20.82
CA VAL A 254 -6.75 -20.78 -19.37
C VAL A 254 -5.38 -20.20 -19.03
N GLY A 255 -4.62 -19.74 -20.01
CA GLY A 255 -3.38 -18.99 -19.82
C GLY A 255 -2.15 -19.87 -19.51
N TYR A 256 -2.12 -21.13 -19.93
CA TYR A 256 -0.92 -21.95 -19.88
C TYR A 256 -0.18 -21.94 -21.23
N ARG A 257 1.14 -21.79 -21.18
CA ARG A 257 2.00 -21.79 -22.37
C ARG A 257 2.51 -23.19 -22.75
N GLY A 258 2.55 -24.11 -21.78
CA GLY A 258 3.11 -25.46 -21.93
C GLY A 258 2.12 -26.56 -21.64
N LYS A 259 1.98 -27.56 -22.56
CA LYS A 259 1.12 -28.72 -22.40
C LYS A 259 1.52 -29.58 -21.19
N SER A 260 2.82 -29.89 -21.05
CA SER A 260 3.33 -30.75 -19.97
C SER A 260 3.03 -30.18 -18.59
N PHE A 261 3.28 -28.88 -18.38
CA PHE A 261 3.01 -28.21 -17.12
C PHE A 261 1.52 -28.17 -16.78
N PHE A 262 0.66 -27.93 -17.77
CA PHE A 262 -0.79 -28.00 -17.59
C PHE A 262 -1.25 -29.41 -17.16
N TYR A 263 -0.76 -30.45 -17.85
CA TYR A 263 -1.14 -31.82 -17.54
C TYR A 263 -0.69 -32.25 -16.14
N GLU A 264 0.51 -31.86 -15.74
CA GLU A 264 1.01 -32.11 -14.38
C GLU A 264 0.14 -31.41 -13.32
N LYS A 265 -0.15 -30.14 -13.50
CA LYS A 265 -1.02 -29.36 -12.60
C LYS A 265 -2.43 -29.98 -12.55
N PHE A 266 -3.02 -30.24 -13.70
CA PHE A 266 -4.35 -30.82 -13.79
C PHE A 266 -4.43 -32.20 -13.09
N GLY A 267 -3.42 -33.03 -13.30
CA GLY A 267 -3.30 -34.32 -12.61
C GLY A 267 -3.20 -34.18 -11.09
N LYS A 268 -2.46 -33.19 -10.59
CA LYS A 268 -2.39 -32.90 -9.14
C LYS A 268 -3.74 -32.45 -8.56
N TYR A 269 -4.52 -31.67 -9.29
CA TYR A 269 -5.81 -31.14 -8.82
C TYR A 269 -6.94 -32.19 -8.87
N TYR A 270 -6.98 -32.99 -9.94
CA TYR A 270 -8.15 -33.88 -10.20
C TYR A 270 -7.82 -35.36 -10.17
N GLY A 271 -6.58 -35.76 -9.94
CA GLY A 271 -6.16 -37.16 -9.90
C GLY A 271 -6.23 -37.89 -11.25
N MET A 272 -6.49 -37.14 -12.35
CA MET A 272 -6.67 -37.72 -13.67
C MET A 272 -6.23 -36.78 -14.79
N SER A 273 -6.07 -37.31 -16.02
CA SER A 273 -5.71 -36.47 -17.16
C SER A 273 -6.90 -35.63 -17.65
N PRO A 274 -6.64 -34.46 -18.32
CA PRO A 274 -7.70 -33.68 -18.95
C PRO A 274 -8.58 -34.47 -19.94
N ALA A 275 -7.99 -35.42 -20.67
CA ALA A 275 -8.71 -36.25 -21.60
C ALA A 275 -9.65 -37.24 -20.86
N ALA A 276 -9.20 -37.83 -19.76
CA ALA A 276 -10.04 -38.69 -18.92
C ALA A 276 -11.21 -37.89 -18.30
N LYS A 277 -10.94 -36.69 -17.80
CA LYS A 277 -11.97 -35.78 -17.24
C LYS A 277 -13.01 -35.40 -18.31
N ARG A 278 -12.59 -35.11 -19.53
CA ARG A 278 -13.52 -34.86 -20.65
C ARG A 278 -14.45 -36.03 -20.91
N LYS A 279 -13.92 -37.26 -20.97
CA LYS A 279 -14.74 -38.48 -21.18
C LYS A 279 -15.76 -38.67 -20.06
N GLU A 280 -15.36 -38.40 -18.83
CA GLU A 280 -16.26 -38.43 -17.67
C GLU A 280 -17.41 -37.42 -17.83
N LEU A 281 -17.08 -36.14 -18.14
CA LEU A 281 -18.08 -35.10 -18.32
C LEU A 281 -19.07 -35.39 -19.44
N PHE A 282 -18.59 -35.89 -20.59
CA PHE A 282 -19.46 -36.25 -21.71
C PHE A 282 -20.38 -37.43 -21.40
N ARG A 283 -19.88 -38.44 -20.68
CA ARG A 283 -20.72 -39.54 -20.20
C ARG A 283 -21.84 -39.03 -19.27
N GLN A 284 -21.53 -38.11 -18.36
CA GLN A 284 -22.52 -37.50 -17.47
C GLN A 284 -23.58 -36.69 -18.22
N GLN A 285 -23.24 -36.12 -19.37
CA GLN A 285 -24.14 -35.36 -20.25
C GLN A 285 -24.88 -36.21 -21.28
N GLY A 286 -24.67 -37.54 -21.30
CA GLY A 286 -25.27 -38.44 -22.30
C GLY A 286 -24.69 -38.30 -23.72
N ILE A 287 -23.53 -37.67 -23.85
CA ILE A 287 -22.83 -37.48 -25.14
C ILE A 287 -21.88 -38.64 -25.33
N ASN A 288 -22.17 -39.50 -26.33
CA ASN A 288 -21.25 -40.56 -26.78
C ASN A 288 -20.17 -39.91 -27.69
N LEU A 289 -18.88 -40.15 -27.37
CA LEU A 289 -17.74 -39.80 -28.17
C LEU A 289 -17.47 -40.82 -29.26
#